data_8ed62a8fea95c119a83e55cecaf86f78
#
_entry.id   8ed62a8fea95c119a83e55cecaf86f78
#
_cell.length_a   1.000
_cell.length_b   1.000
_cell.length_c   1.000
_cell.angle_alpha   90.00
_cell.angle_beta   90.00
_cell.angle_gamma   90.00
#
_symmetry.space_group_name_H-M   'P 1'
#
loop_
_entity.id
_entity.type
_entity.pdbx_description
1 polymer ?
#
loop_
_entity_poly.entity_id
_entity_poly.type
_entity_poly.pdbx_seq_one_letter_code
_entity_poly.pdbx_strand_id
1 'polypeptide(L)'
;MTKAEIVAEIASKTGIEKVAVQQVVEGFMDAVKSSMIGGENVYLRGFGSFVVKKRAKKIGRNISKNTTIEIPEHYIPTFKPSKEFLNQVKKNVK
;
A
#
# COMPACT_ATOMS: atom_id res chain seq x y z
N MET A 1 -8.70 3.63 -10.55
CA MET A 1 -8.50 2.30 -11.11
C MET A 1 -8.75 1.24 -10.05
N THR A 2 -9.59 0.26 -10.35
CA THR A 2 -9.97 -0.79 -9.41
C THR A 2 -9.16 -2.06 -9.66
N LYS A 3 -9.25 -3.02 -8.73
CA LYS A 3 -8.63 -4.34 -8.91
C LYS A 3 -9.12 -5.00 -10.20
N ALA A 4 -10.42 -4.94 -10.47
CA ALA A 4 -11.01 -5.54 -11.68
C ALA A 4 -10.45 -4.91 -12.96
N GLU A 5 -10.26 -3.61 -12.96
CA GLU A 5 -9.67 -2.89 -14.10
C GLU A 5 -8.20 -3.25 -14.30
N ILE A 6 -7.45 -3.39 -13.23
CA ILE A 6 -6.04 -3.81 -13.28
C ILE A 6 -5.94 -5.22 -13.85
N VAL A 7 -6.78 -6.14 -13.39
CA VAL A 7 -6.81 -7.51 -13.89
C VAL A 7 -7.12 -7.54 -15.36
N ALA A 8 -8.11 -6.77 -15.81
CA ALA A 8 -8.50 -6.70 -17.22
C ALA A 8 -7.37 -6.13 -18.09
N GLU A 9 -6.69 -5.09 -17.62
CA GLU A 9 -5.58 -4.48 -18.33
C GLU A 9 -4.40 -5.45 -18.49
N ILE A 10 -4.02 -6.13 -17.41
CA ILE A 10 -2.91 -7.09 -17.45
C ILE A 10 -3.26 -8.26 -18.38
N ALA A 11 -4.47 -8.80 -18.27
CA ALA A 11 -4.92 -9.90 -19.14
C ALA A 11 -4.84 -9.51 -20.61
N SER A 12 -5.28 -8.29 -20.94
CA SER A 12 -5.24 -7.78 -22.30
C SER A 12 -3.80 -7.62 -22.82
N LYS A 13 -2.90 -7.11 -21.99
CA LYS A 13 -1.50 -6.86 -22.39
C LYS A 13 -0.66 -8.13 -22.49
N THR A 14 -0.94 -9.11 -21.66
CA THR A 14 -0.12 -10.33 -21.57
C THR A 14 -0.67 -11.50 -22.35
N GLY A 15 -1.96 -11.48 -22.69
CA GLY A 15 -2.65 -12.61 -23.30
C GLY A 15 -2.95 -13.74 -22.32
N ILE A 16 -2.72 -13.52 -21.02
CA ILE A 16 -3.01 -14.50 -19.97
C ILE A 16 -4.50 -14.41 -19.64
N GLU A 17 -5.13 -15.56 -19.38
CA GLU A 17 -6.54 -15.62 -18.99
C GLU A 17 -6.82 -14.74 -17.76
N LYS A 18 -7.95 -14.04 -17.82
CA LYS A 18 -8.39 -13.13 -16.78
C LYS A 18 -8.46 -13.80 -15.39
N VAL A 19 -8.96 -15.04 -15.34
CA VAL A 19 -9.04 -15.81 -14.08
C VAL A 19 -7.65 -16.06 -13.51
N ALA A 20 -6.69 -16.43 -14.35
CA ALA A 20 -5.32 -16.66 -13.92
C ALA A 20 -4.67 -15.38 -13.41
N VAL A 21 -4.87 -14.26 -14.12
CA VAL A 21 -4.35 -12.95 -13.71
C VAL A 21 -4.94 -12.55 -12.36
N GLN A 22 -6.24 -12.74 -12.16
CA GLN A 22 -6.91 -12.43 -10.90
C GLN A 22 -6.30 -13.21 -9.74
N GLN A 23 -6.06 -14.51 -9.94
CA GLN A 23 -5.43 -15.35 -8.92
C GLN A 23 -4.04 -14.84 -8.53
N VAL A 24 -3.24 -14.42 -9.52
CA VAL A 24 -1.89 -13.90 -9.28
C VAL A 24 -1.96 -12.57 -8.54
N VAL A 25 -2.83 -11.65 -8.98
CA VAL A 25 -2.98 -10.33 -8.34
C VAL A 25 -3.45 -10.48 -6.89
N GLU A 26 -4.44 -11.32 -6.64
CA GLU A 26 -4.93 -11.57 -5.28
C GLU A 26 -3.87 -12.25 -4.42
N GLY A 27 -3.16 -13.22 -4.98
CA GLY A 27 -2.06 -13.90 -4.29
C GLY A 27 -0.93 -12.94 -3.93
N PHE A 28 -0.62 -12.02 -4.82
CA PHE A 28 0.38 -10.98 -4.57
C PHE A 28 -0.02 -10.10 -3.38
N MET A 29 -1.25 -9.61 -3.38
CA MET A 29 -1.74 -8.76 -2.30
C MET A 29 -1.77 -9.50 -0.97
N ASP A 30 -2.18 -10.76 -0.99
CA ASP A 30 -2.22 -11.59 0.22
C ASP A 30 -0.81 -11.85 0.77
N ALA A 31 0.16 -12.08 -0.10
CA ALA A 31 1.56 -12.28 0.30
C ALA A 31 2.13 -11.01 0.94
N VAL A 32 1.84 -9.84 0.37
CA VAL A 32 2.27 -8.55 0.92
C VAL A 32 1.64 -8.34 2.30
N LYS A 33 0.33 -8.57 2.42
CA LYS A 33 -0.38 -8.41 3.69
C LYS A 33 0.17 -9.34 4.76
N SER A 34 0.35 -10.61 4.43
CA SER A 34 0.88 -11.61 5.38
C SER A 34 2.27 -11.24 5.88
N SER A 35 3.14 -10.80 4.98
CA SER A 35 4.49 -10.38 5.35
C SER A 35 4.45 -9.21 6.32
N MET A 36 3.64 -8.20 6.03
CA MET A 36 3.56 -7.01 6.85
C MET A 36 2.87 -7.27 8.20
N ILE A 37 1.89 -8.14 8.24
CA ILE A 37 1.25 -8.57 9.49
C ILE A 37 2.27 -9.24 10.40
N GLY A 38 3.21 -9.97 9.82
CA GLY A 38 4.33 -10.59 10.54
C GLY A 38 5.45 -9.62 10.90
N GLY A 39 5.33 -8.36 10.56
CA GLY A 39 6.32 -7.32 10.88
C GLY A 39 7.45 -7.19 9.86
N GLU A 40 7.34 -7.82 8.70
CA GLU A 40 8.35 -7.76 7.66
C GLU A 40 7.98 -6.77 6.56
N ASN A 41 8.98 -6.04 6.08
CA ASN A 41 8.82 -5.13 4.94
C ASN A 41 8.90 -5.90 3.63
N VAL A 42 8.27 -5.37 2.59
CA VAL A 42 8.31 -5.95 1.25
C VAL A 42 8.95 -4.94 0.30
N TYR A 43 10.02 -5.34 -0.36
CA TYR A 43 10.77 -4.49 -1.28
C TYR A 43 10.54 -4.93 -2.72
N LEU A 44 10.04 -4.01 -3.55
CA LEU A 44 9.74 -4.27 -4.95
C LEU A 44 10.59 -3.31 -5.80
N ARG A 45 11.67 -3.84 -6.33
CA ARG A 45 12.64 -3.07 -7.11
C ARG A 45 11.98 -2.32 -8.27
N GLY A 46 12.26 -1.02 -8.36
CA GLY A 46 11.71 -0.17 -9.41
C GLY A 46 10.30 0.34 -9.16
N PHE A 47 9.62 -0.21 -8.16
CA PHE A 47 8.26 0.19 -7.83
C PHE A 47 8.21 0.94 -6.50
N GLY A 48 8.66 0.30 -5.44
CA GLY A 48 8.67 0.88 -4.11
C GLY A 48 8.78 -0.18 -3.03
N SER A 49 8.50 0.25 -1.80
CA SER A 49 8.57 -0.64 -0.64
C SER A 49 7.33 -0.49 0.20
N PHE A 50 6.78 -1.62 0.62
CA PHE A 50 5.74 -1.65 1.64
C PHE A 50 6.43 -1.82 2.98
N VAL A 51 6.35 -0.82 3.85
CA VAL A 51 7.06 -0.84 5.11
C VAL A 51 6.11 -0.74 6.29
N VAL A 52 6.46 -1.46 7.36
CA VAL A 52 5.75 -1.38 8.63
C VAL A 52 6.36 -0.22 9.39
N LYS A 53 5.56 0.81 9.62
CA LYS A 53 6.03 2.03 10.26
C LYS A 53 5.38 2.20 11.62
N LYS A 54 6.21 2.54 12.60
CA LYS A 54 5.73 2.82 13.95
C LYS A 54 5.22 4.26 14.02
N ARG A 55 3.98 4.41 14.44
CA ARG A 55 3.38 5.71 14.75
C ARG A 55 3.53 5.98 16.24
N ALA A 56 4.16 7.10 16.57
CA ALA A 56 4.32 7.51 17.95
C ALA A 56 2.97 7.82 18.59
N LYS A 57 2.92 7.67 19.90
CA LYS A 57 1.78 8.05 20.73
C LYS A 57 1.41 9.52 20.45
N LYS A 58 0.14 9.77 20.22
CA LYS A 58 -0.38 11.13 20.01
C LYS A 58 -1.42 11.47 21.06
N ILE A 59 -1.46 12.74 21.44
CA ILE A 59 -2.53 13.27 22.27
C ILE A 59 -3.34 14.21 21.41
N GLY A 60 -4.59 13.81 21.13
CA GLY A 60 -5.53 14.63 20.40
C GLY A 60 -6.47 15.34 21.36
N ARG A 61 -7.10 16.41 20.92
CA ARG A 61 -8.06 17.14 21.71
C ARG A 61 -9.45 17.04 21.07
N ASN A 62 -10.42 16.60 21.88
CA ASN A 62 -11.81 16.59 21.43
C ASN A 62 -12.42 17.96 21.70
N ILE A 63 -12.62 18.73 20.66
CA ILE A 63 -13.10 20.11 20.77
C ILE A 63 -14.53 20.17 21.33
N SER A 64 -15.40 19.24 20.93
CA SER A 64 -16.80 19.26 21.36
C SER A 64 -17.01 18.92 22.84
N LYS A 65 -16.14 18.10 23.41
CA LYS A 65 -16.21 17.70 24.83
C LYS A 65 -15.13 18.34 25.70
N ASN A 66 -14.25 19.09 25.06
CA ASN A 66 -13.12 19.73 25.73
C ASN A 66 -12.26 18.74 26.54
N THR A 67 -12.13 17.52 26.04
CA THR A 67 -11.33 16.45 26.64
C THR A 67 -10.16 16.09 25.73
N THR A 68 -9.11 15.51 26.31
CA THR A 68 -7.99 15.00 25.53
C THR A 68 -8.22 13.53 25.19
N ILE A 69 -7.85 13.15 23.95
CA ILE A 69 -7.92 11.77 23.50
C ILE A 69 -6.49 11.28 23.33
N GLU A 70 -6.16 10.19 23.97
CA GLU A 70 -4.85 9.58 23.86
C GLU A 70 -4.89 8.48 22.80
N ILE A 71 -4.10 8.65 21.72
CA ILE A 71 -3.93 7.64 20.69
C ILE A 71 -2.64 6.90 20.98
N PRO A 72 -2.72 5.61 21.34
CA PRO A 72 -1.52 4.86 21.72
C PRO A 72 -0.61 4.64 20.53
N GLU A 73 0.63 4.35 20.82
CA GLU A 73 1.64 3.94 19.84
C GLU A 73 1.18 2.68 19.10
N HIS A 74 1.32 2.67 17.76
CA HIS A 74 0.89 1.53 16.94
C HIS A 74 1.70 1.47 15.65
N TYR A 75 1.61 0.34 14.95
CA TYR A 75 2.27 0.12 13.68
C TYR A 75 1.27 0.19 12.55
N ILE A 76 1.65 0.80 11.45
CA ILE A 76 0.80 0.93 10.26
C ILE A 76 1.56 0.47 9.01
N PRO A 77 0.86 -0.07 8.01
CA PRO A 77 1.46 -0.31 6.71
C PRO A 77 1.58 1.01 5.95
N THR A 78 2.72 1.22 5.29
CA THR A 78 2.98 2.42 4.51
C THR A 78 3.67 2.03 3.22
N PHE A 79 3.35 2.71 2.13
CA PHE A 79 4.03 2.51 0.86
C PHE A 79 4.97 3.67 0.59
N LYS A 80 6.24 3.34 0.29
CA LYS A 80 7.25 4.31 -0.13
C LYS A 80 7.59 4.04 -1.59
N PRO A 81 7.24 4.95 -2.51
CA PRO A 81 7.55 4.74 -3.92
C PRO A 81 9.07 4.82 -4.16
N SER A 82 9.53 4.12 -5.19
CA SER A 82 10.93 4.24 -5.63
C SER A 82 11.17 5.65 -6.16
N LYS A 83 12.44 6.06 -6.22
CA LYS A 83 12.81 7.38 -6.76
C LYS A 83 12.33 7.56 -8.20
N GLU A 84 12.48 6.54 -9.01
CA GLU A 84 12.03 6.57 -10.41
C GLU A 84 10.54 6.79 -10.51
N PHE A 85 9.77 6.02 -9.75
CA PHE A 85 8.32 6.11 -9.72
C PHE A 85 7.88 7.49 -9.24
N LEU A 86 8.46 7.95 -8.14
CA LEU A 86 8.15 9.26 -7.57
C LEU A 86 8.42 10.39 -8.58
N ASN A 87 9.58 10.35 -9.24
CA ASN A 87 9.96 11.37 -10.21
C ASN A 87 9.05 11.38 -11.44
N GLN A 88 8.66 10.20 -11.92
CA GLN A 88 7.73 10.08 -13.05
C GLN A 88 6.37 10.69 -12.74
N VAL A 89 5.87 10.46 -11.54
CA VAL A 89 4.58 11.04 -11.12
C VAL A 89 4.71 12.56 -11.00
N LYS A 90 5.76 13.06 -10.36
CA LYS A 90 6.01 14.49 -10.22
C LYS A 90 6.09 15.20 -11.57
N LYS A 91 6.70 14.55 -12.55
CA LYS A 91 6.92 15.11 -13.88
C LYS A 91 5.63 15.16 -14.71
N ASN A 92 4.77 14.20 -14.57
CA ASN A 92 3.59 14.02 -15.43
C ASN A 92 2.27 14.50 -14.81
N VAL A 93 2.21 14.61 -13.49
CA VAL A 93 1.01 15.09 -12.79
C VAL A 93 1.31 16.46 -12.19
N LYS A 94 0.54 17.46 -12.61
CA LYS A 94 0.71 18.85 -12.17
C LYS A 94 -0.40 19.27 -11.22
#